data_81fc5311b33245225312d7f4824a3b61
#
_entry.id   81fc5311b33245225312d7f4824a3b61
#
_cell.length_a   1.000
_cell.length_b   1.000
_cell.length_c   1.000
_cell.angle_alpha   90.00
_cell.angle_beta   90.00
_cell.angle_gamma   90.00
#
_symmetry.space_group_name_H-M   'P 1'
#
loop_
_entity.id
_entity.type
_entity.pdbx_description
1 polymer ?
#
loop_
_entity_poly.entity_id
_entity_poly.type
_entity_poly.pdbx_seq_one_letter_code
_entity_poly.pdbx_strand_id
1 'polypeptide(L)'
;MDWNLFWTAFGAIGTTLGSLITALAVVIAVKQYKQPLNKIVKVEMCSAVSCDELGNPLEFYCISIKNKGIRTVQINSINIQGKKKVLWLNNAQFDSNAKINLPIKIEPEESKDFLFEVNNFKKQIKKAVVSKAIGKNQRLVVFVTDSVSDKYYCKTNMRVSSLIKTL
;
A
#
# COMPACT_ATOMS: atom_id res chain seq x y z
N MET A 1 63.17 19.87 13.27
CA MET A 1 61.84 19.36 12.90
C MET A 1 62.06 18.39 11.73
N ASP A 2 61.78 17.10 11.96
CA ASP A 2 62.02 16.08 10.95
C ASP A 2 60.94 16.15 9.84
N TRP A 3 61.33 16.74 8.71
CA TRP A 3 60.47 16.90 7.56
C TRP A 3 59.94 15.56 7.03
N ASN A 4 60.72 14.50 7.14
CA ASN A 4 60.32 13.16 6.74
C ASN A 4 59.18 12.61 7.61
N LEU A 5 59.21 12.88 8.91
CA LEU A 5 58.15 12.48 9.84
C LEU A 5 56.83 13.24 9.58
N PHE A 6 56.95 14.53 9.21
CA PHE A 6 55.82 15.35 8.86
C PHE A 6 55.10 14.84 7.60
N TRP A 7 55.86 14.55 6.53
CA TRP A 7 55.30 14.04 5.29
C TRP A 7 54.72 12.65 5.45
N THR A 8 55.34 11.78 6.26
CA THR A 8 54.83 10.43 6.54
C THR A 8 53.51 10.50 7.31
N ALA A 9 53.40 11.35 8.31
CA ALA A 9 52.16 11.56 9.06
C ALA A 9 51.06 12.15 8.19
N PHE A 10 51.37 13.14 7.34
CA PHE A 10 50.44 13.73 6.41
C PHE A 10 49.91 12.74 5.38
N GLY A 11 50.81 11.89 4.84
CA GLY A 11 50.43 10.79 3.97
C GLY A 11 49.51 9.75 4.62
N ALA A 12 49.82 9.37 5.86
CA ALA A 12 48.99 8.44 6.63
C ALA A 12 47.56 8.98 6.90
N ILE A 13 47.45 10.27 7.25
CA ILE A 13 46.16 10.94 7.42
C ILE A 13 45.40 10.98 6.07
N GLY A 14 46.08 11.34 4.99
CA GLY A 14 45.49 11.40 3.66
C GLY A 14 44.92 10.04 3.19
N THR A 15 45.67 8.97 3.40
CA THR A 15 45.23 7.62 3.03
C THR A 15 44.04 7.14 3.88
N THR A 16 44.04 7.42 5.18
CA THR A 16 42.91 7.06 6.06
C THR A 16 41.64 7.81 5.72
N LEU A 17 41.73 9.13 5.47
CA LEU A 17 40.61 9.93 5.00
C LEU A 17 40.10 9.48 3.64
N GLY A 18 41.00 9.20 2.70
CA GLY A 18 40.65 8.68 1.37
C GLY A 18 39.91 7.35 1.43
N SER A 19 40.37 6.41 2.28
CA SER A 19 39.70 5.11 2.45
C SER A 19 38.30 5.25 3.08
N LEU A 20 38.13 6.18 4.04
CA LEU A 20 36.84 6.46 4.67
C LEU A 20 35.83 7.03 3.64
N ILE A 21 36.26 7.99 2.83
CA ILE A 21 35.43 8.57 1.78
C ILE A 21 35.03 7.52 0.76
N THR A 22 35.95 6.66 0.36
CA THR A 22 35.69 5.56 -0.57
C THR A 22 34.67 4.58 0.02
N ALA A 23 34.80 4.19 1.28
CA ALA A 23 33.86 3.31 1.96
C ALA A 23 32.45 3.93 2.00
N LEU A 24 32.32 5.22 2.32
CA LEU A 24 31.05 5.96 2.28
C LEU A 24 30.46 5.99 0.88
N ALA A 25 31.27 6.24 -0.14
CA ALA A 25 30.80 6.25 -1.54
C ALA A 25 30.23 4.88 -1.95
N VAL A 26 30.89 3.78 -1.57
CA VAL A 26 30.41 2.42 -1.83
C VAL A 26 29.08 2.15 -1.11
N VAL A 27 28.93 2.54 0.15
CA VAL A 27 27.67 2.38 0.90
C VAL A 27 26.54 3.16 0.23
N ILE A 28 26.79 4.40 -0.20
CA ILE A 28 25.81 5.22 -0.91
C ILE A 28 25.45 4.56 -2.25
N ALA A 29 26.42 4.11 -3.04
CA ALA A 29 26.18 3.46 -4.31
C ALA A 29 25.35 2.17 -4.16
N VAL A 30 25.65 1.34 -3.16
CA VAL A 30 24.87 0.12 -2.86
C VAL A 30 23.44 0.47 -2.43
N LYS A 31 23.27 1.53 -1.63
CA LYS A 31 21.95 2.00 -1.23
C LYS A 31 21.14 2.51 -2.43
N GLN A 32 21.74 3.31 -3.29
CA GLN A 32 21.13 3.82 -4.53
C GLN A 32 20.76 2.67 -5.48
N TYR A 33 21.64 1.66 -5.61
CA TYR A 33 21.36 0.48 -6.44
C TYR A 33 20.19 -0.35 -5.91
N LYS A 34 20.03 -0.46 -4.58
CA LYS A 34 18.93 -1.21 -3.95
C LYS A 34 17.58 -0.46 -3.95
N GLN A 35 17.58 0.87 -3.97
CA GLN A 35 16.34 1.66 -3.96
C GLN A 35 15.39 1.31 -5.13
N PRO A 36 15.84 1.21 -6.39
CA PRO A 36 14.98 0.85 -7.49
C PRO A 36 14.48 -0.61 -7.46
N LEU A 37 15.07 -1.46 -6.62
CA LEU A 37 14.62 -2.84 -6.46
C LEU A 37 13.40 -2.97 -5.55
N ASN A 38 13.12 -1.96 -4.73
CA ASN A 38 12.00 -1.98 -3.79
C ASN A 38 10.69 -1.61 -4.50
N LYS A 39 9.69 -2.45 -4.33
CA LYS A 39 8.32 -2.11 -4.69
C LYS A 39 7.77 -1.14 -3.64
N ILE A 40 7.26 -0.01 -4.07
CA ILE A 40 6.65 0.98 -3.18
C ILE A 40 5.19 1.15 -3.59
N VAL A 41 4.32 0.38 -2.93
CA VAL A 41 2.89 0.46 -3.17
C VAL A 41 2.21 1.15 -2.00
N LYS A 42 1.42 2.18 -2.27
CA LYS A 42 0.60 2.87 -1.29
C LYS A 42 -0.86 2.53 -1.53
N VAL A 43 -1.55 2.10 -0.48
CA VAL A 43 -2.98 1.82 -0.50
C VAL A 43 -3.69 2.86 0.35
N GLU A 44 -4.69 3.51 -0.20
CA GLU A 44 -5.51 4.52 0.46
C GLU A 44 -6.97 4.14 0.34
N MET A 45 -7.79 4.50 1.33
CA MET A 45 -9.23 4.35 1.29
C MET A 45 -9.88 5.68 1.63
N CYS A 46 -10.77 6.14 0.77
CA CYS A 46 -11.53 7.37 0.94
C CYS A 46 -13.01 7.13 0.63
N SER A 47 -13.86 8.09 0.99
CA SER A 47 -15.25 8.14 0.53
C SER A 47 -15.32 8.98 -0.73
N ALA A 48 -16.07 8.54 -1.70
CA ALA A 48 -16.33 9.25 -2.95
C ALA A 48 -17.85 9.38 -3.14
N VAL A 49 -18.27 10.47 -3.75
CA VAL A 49 -19.66 10.70 -4.13
C VAL A 49 -19.68 10.93 -5.64
N SER A 50 -20.56 10.23 -6.32
CA SER A 50 -20.88 10.44 -7.73
C SER A 50 -22.37 10.77 -7.83
N CYS A 51 -22.82 11.31 -8.97
CA CYS A 51 -24.23 11.48 -9.25
C CYS A 51 -24.62 10.52 -10.37
N ASP A 52 -25.82 9.95 -10.27
CA ASP A 52 -26.43 9.20 -11.36
C ASP A 52 -26.89 10.14 -12.50
N GLU A 53 -27.42 9.57 -13.59
CA GLU A 53 -27.96 10.33 -14.73
C GLU A 53 -29.14 11.25 -14.35
N LEU A 54 -29.81 10.99 -13.23
CA LEU A 54 -30.91 11.76 -12.68
C LEU A 54 -30.46 12.79 -11.64
N GLY A 55 -29.13 12.90 -11.38
CA GLY A 55 -28.57 13.82 -10.40
C GLY A 55 -28.64 13.35 -8.95
N ASN A 56 -29.06 12.10 -8.67
CA ASN A 56 -29.07 11.58 -7.31
C ASN A 56 -27.65 11.22 -6.85
N PRO A 57 -27.29 11.55 -5.59
CA PRO A 57 -25.97 11.24 -5.08
C PRO A 57 -25.81 9.74 -4.82
N LEU A 58 -24.76 9.15 -5.39
CA LEU A 58 -24.32 7.78 -5.14
C LEU A 58 -23.04 7.82 -4.31
N GLU A 59 -23.07 7.21 -3.14
CA GLU A 59 -21.93 7.13 -2.24
C GLU A 59 -21.12 5.85 -2.49
N PHE A 60 -19.80 6.02 -2.58
CA PHE A 60 -18.85 4.95 -2.77
C PHE A 60 -17.72 5.00 -1.74
N TYR A 61 -17.19 3.85 -1.40
CA TYR A 61 -15.85 3.72 -0.86
C TYR A 61 -14.87 3.50 -2.01
N CYS A 62 -13.87 4.36 -2.10
CA CYS A 62 -12.81 4.27 -3.09
C CYS A 62 -11.55 3.69 -2.44
N ILE A 63 -11.03 2.59 -2.99
CA ILE A 63 -9.72 2.05 -2.63
C ILE A 63 -8.78 2.38 -3.77
N SER A 64 -7.84 3.31 -3.49
CA SER A 64 -6.82 3.77 -4.43
C SER A 64 -5.52 3.02 -4.17
N ILE A 65 -4.98 2.38 -5.19
CA ILE A 65 -3.70 1.67 -5.16
C ILE A 65 -2.72 2.43 -6.04
N LYS A 66 -1.67 2.99 -5.43
CA LYS A 66 -0.68 3.84 -6.10
C LYS A 66 0.67 3.13 -6.11
N ASN A 67 1.24 2.93 -7.28
CA ASN A 67 2.60 2.45 -7.42
C ASN A 67 3.57 3.64 -7.41
N LYS A 68 4.24 3.87 -6.28
CA LYS A 68 5.26 4.91 -6.13
C LYS A 68 6.68 4.41 -6.41
N GLY A 69 6.81 3.13 -6.73
CA GLY A 69 8.08 2.51 -7.12
C GLY A 69 8.32 2.63 -8.61
N ILE A 70 9.50 2.22 -9.05
CA ILE A 70 9.91 2.25 -10.46
C ILE A 70 9.68 0.92 -11.18
N ARG A 71 9.11 -0.07 -10.49
CA ARG A 71 8.76 -1.37 -11.07
C ARG A 71 7.27 -1.51 -11.23
N THR A 72 6.82 -2.09 -12.32
CA THR A 72 5.44 -2.54 -12.47
C THR A 72 5.07 -3.52 -11.36
N VAL A 73 3.93 -3.32 -10.75
CA VAL A 73 3.38 -4.20 -9.70
C VAL A 73 2.08 -4.80 -10.19
N GLN A 74 1.96 -6.12 -10.08
CA GLN A 74 0.73 -6.82 -10.40
C GLN A 74 -0.03 -7.12 -9.12
N ILE A 75 -1.22 -6.55 -8.97
CA ILE A 75 -2.12 -6.76 -7.82
C ILE A 75 -3.04 -7.93 -8.13
N ASN A 76 -3.02 -8.93 -7.27
CA ASN A 76 -3.81 -10.14 -7.41
C ASN A 76 -5.13 -10.09 -6.62
N SER A 77 -5.15 -9.40 -5.48
CA SER A 77 -6.36 -9.33 -4.66
C SER A 77 -6.42 -8.08 -3.78
N ILE A 78 -7.64 -7.64 -3.50
CA ILE A 78 -7.96 -6.59 -2.52
C ILE A 78 -8.73 -7.26 -1.40
N ASN A 79 -8.32 -7.02 -0.14
CA ASN A 79 -8.77 -7.80 0.99
C ASN A 79 -9.05 -6.91 2.21
N ILE A 80 -9.93 -7.38 3.09
CA ILE A 80 -10.12 -6.85 4.43
C ILE A 80 -9.57 -7.84 5.44
N GLN A 81 -8.78 -7.34 6.36
CA GLN A 81 -8.21 -8.14 7.43
C GLN A 81 -9.27 -8.48 8.48
N GLY A 82 -9.56 -9.76 8.64
CA GLY A 82 -10.36 -10.30 9.71
C GLY A 82 -9.52 -10.81 10.88
N LYS A 83 -10.16 -11.42 11.90
CA LYS A 83 -9.48 -12.03 13.06
C LYS A 83 -8.74 -13.32 12.69
N LYS A 84 -9.41 -14.23 11.98
CA LYS A 84 -8.89 -15.55 11.56
C LYS A 84 -9.04 -15.79 10.06
N LYS A 85 -9.85 -14.99 9.38
CA LYS A 85 -10.17 -15.14 7.96
C LYS A 85 -9.95 -13.81 7.24
N VAL A 86 -9.72 -13.88 5.95
CA VAL A 86 -9.60 -12.74 5.06
C VAL A 86 -10.89 -12.62 4.27
N LEU A 87 -11.43 -11.40 4.15
CA LEU A 87 -12.56 -11.12 3.30
C LEU A 87 -12.06 -10.54 1.98
N TRP A 88 -12.27 -11.23 0.89
CA TRP A 88 -11.89 -10.80 -0.44
C TRP A 88 -12.92 -9.81 -1.00
N LEU A 89 -12.44 -8.62 -1.41
CA LEU A 89 -13.28 -7.57 -1.97
C LEU A 89 -13.47 -7.67 -3.49
N ASN A 90 -12.66 -8.47 -4.16
CA ASN A 90 -12.77 -8.72 -5.60
C ASN A 90 -13.94 -9.65 -5.96
N ASN A 91 -14.87 -9.88 -5.05
CA ASN A 91 -16.08 -10.63 -5.32
C ASN A 91 -17.15 -9.69 -5.91
N ALA A 92 -17.86 -10.11 -6.96
CA ALA A 92 -18.95 -9.40 -7.61
C ALA A 92 -20.05 -8.86 -6.66
N GLN A 93 -20.08 -9.35 -5.41
CA GLN A 93 -21.01 -8.88 -4.38
C GLN A 93 -20.69 -7.50 -3.83
N PHE A 94 -19.47 -7.00 -4.02
CA PHE A 94 -19.03 -5.67 -3.56
C PHE A 94 -19.09 -4.62 -4.66
N ASP A 95 -19.23 -5.06 -5.91
CA ASP A 95 -19.20 -4.21 -7.06
C ASP A 95 -20.60 -4.11 -7.69
N SER A 96 -21.13 -2.91 -7.79
CA SER A 96 -22.41 -2.68 -8.44
C SER A 96 -22.28 -2.35 -9.93
N ASN A 97 -21.18 -1.74 -10.38
CA ASN A 97 -21.08 -1.19 -11.73
C ASN A 97 -19.75 -1.39 -12.46
N ALA A 98 -18.67 -1.71 -11.80
CA ALA A 98 -17.38 -1.92 -12.43
C ALA A 98 -16.85 -3.34 -12.11
N LYS A 99 -16.70 -4.18 -13.13
CA LYS A 99 -16.03 -5.47 -12.95
C LYS A 99 -14.60 -5.22 -12.49
N ILE A 100 -14.32 -5.55 -11.24
CA ILE A 100 -12.95 -5.53 -10.72
C ILE A 100 -12.20 -6.69 -11.40
N ASN A 101 -11.50 -6.37 -12.48
CA ASN A 101 -10.69 -7.34 -13.21
C ASN A 101 -9.33 -7.46 -12.51
N LEU A 102 -9.22 -8.41 -11.60
CA LEU A 102 -7.95 -8.82 -11.01
C LEU A 102 -7.52 -10.15 -11.64
N PRO A 103 -6.21 -10.37 -11.87
CA PRO A 103 -5.08 -9.50 -11.52
C PRO A 103 -4.91 -8.28 -12.44
N ILE A 104 -4.47 -7.14 -11.87
CA ILE A 104 -4.22 -5.92 -12.62
C ILE A 104 -2.76 -5.48 -12.46
N LYS A 105 -2.14 -5.01 -13.54
CA LYS A 105 -0.82 -4.40 -13.53
C LYS A 105 -0.95 -2.90 -13.29
N ILE A 106 -0.07 -2.35 -12.48
CA ILE A 106 0.05 -0.93 -12.17
C ILE A 106 1.48 -0.52 -12.49
N GLU A 107 1.62 0.32 -13.49
CA GLU A 107 2.91 0.82 -13.94
C GLU A 107 3.52 1.80 -12.91
N PRO A 108 4.81 2.11 -13.00
CA PRO A 108 5.43 3.15 -12.18
C PRO A 108 4.64 4.45 -12.25
N GLU A 109 4.46 5.10 -11.09
CA GLU A 109 3.73 6.37 -10.93
C GLU A 109 2.23 6.32 -11.31
N GLU A 110 1.71 5.15 -11.66
CA GLU A 110 0.29 4.95 -11.96
C GLU A 110 -0.52 4.69 -10.68
N SER A 111 -1.80 5.07 -10.70
CA SER A 111 -2.80 4.72 -9.69
C SER A 111 -4.00 4.04 -10.33
N LYS A 112 -4.61 3.11 -9.58
CA LYS A 112 -5.88 2.48 -9.93
C LYS A 112 -6.85 2.61 -8.78
N ASP A 113 -8.06 3.05 -9.09
CA ASP A 113 -9.13 3.29 -8.15
C ASP A 113 -10.21 2.22 -8.29
N PHE A 114 -10.61 1.65 -7.17
CA PHE A 114 -11.64 0.63 -7.08
C PHE A 114 -12.80 1.17 -6.25
N LEU A 115 -13.96 1.30 -6.89
CA LEU A 115 -15.17 1.88 -6.28
C LEU A 115 -16.09 0.78 -5.78
N PHE A 116 -16.53 0.89 -4.53
CA PHE A 116 -17.45 -0.03 -3.88
C PHE A 116 -18.66 0.76 -3.36
N GLU A 117 -19.85 0.42 -3.81
CA GLU A 117 -21.09 1.05 -3.32
C GLU A 117 -21.21 0.88 -1.81
N VAL A 118 -21.48 1.99 -1.10
CA VAL A 118 -21.48 2.03 0.37
C VAL A 118 -22.48 1.03 0.95
N ASN A 119 -23.68 0.93 0.41
CA ASN A 119 -24.73 0.05 0.92
C ASN A 119 -24.34 -1.43 0.79
N ASN A 120 -23.84 -1.82 -0.38
CA ASN A 120 -23.38 -3.19 -0.62
C ASN A 120 -22.18 -3.53 0.25
N PHE A 121 -21.22 -2.61 0.37
CA PHE A 121 -20.06 -2.77 1.24
C PHE A 121 -20.47 -3.00 2.70
N LYS A 122 -21.35 -2.14 3.25
CA LYS A 122 -21.87 -2.27 4.63
C LYS A 122 -22.60 -3.60 4.84
N LYS A 123 -23.47 -4.02 3.89
CA LYS A 123 -24.17 -5.32 3.95
C LYS A 123 -23.20 -6.50 4.04
N GLN A 124 -22.13 -6.49 3.23
CA GLN A 124 -21.14 -7.57 3.24
C GLN A 124 -20.31 -7.58 4.52
N ILE A 125 -19.93 -6.40 5.03
CA ILE A 125 -19.27 -6.31 6.34
C ILE A 125 -20.16 -6.85 7.45
N LYS A 126 -21.47 -6.53 7.45
CA LYS A 126 -22.42 -7.07 8.42
C LYS A 126 -22.49 -8.59 8.36
N LYS A 127 -22.58 -9.19 7.17
CA LYS A 127 -22.54 -10.65 6.98
C LYS A 127 -21.24 -11.24 7.52
N ALA A 128 -20.10 -10.60 7.26
CA ALA A 128 -18.79 -11.07 7.74
C ALA A 128 -18.65 -10.98 9.27
N VAL A 129 -19.31 -10.02 9.91
CA VAL A 129 -19.36 -9.93 11.38
C VAL A 129 -20.25 -11.02 11.97
N VAL A 130 -21.41 -11.28 11.37
CA VAL A 130 -22.32 -12.36 11.80
C VAL A 130 -21.63 -13.73 11.70
N SER A 131 -20.90 -13.97 10.63
CA SER A 131 -20.10 -15.20 10.43
C SER A 131 -18.82 -15.26 11.28
N LYS A 132 -18.57 -14.27 12.15
CA LYS A 132 -17.38 -14.14 13.00
C LYS A 132 -16.06 -14.07 12.22
N ALA A 133 -16.10 -13.78 10.93
CA ALA A 133 -14.90 -13.56 10.09
C ALA A 133 -14.20 -12.26 10.48
N ILE A 134 -14.96 -11.20 10.77
CA ILE A 134 -14.48 -9.88 11.19
C ILE A 134 -14.99 -9.57 12.60
N GLY A 135 -14.15 -8.93 13.43
CA GLY A 135 -14.54 -8.52 14.78
C GLY A 135 -15.35 -7.22 14.76
N LYS A 136 -16.47 -7.18 15.50
CA LYS A 136 -17.37 -6.02 15.57
C LYS A 136 -16.67 -4.73 16.01
N ASN A 137 -15.73 -4.80 16.94
CA ASN A 137 -15.05 -3.62 17.51
C ASN A 137 -13.67 -3.33 16.89
N GLN A 138 -13.26 -4.10 15.87
CA GLN A 138 -11.96 -3.85 15.23
C GLN A 138 -12.00 -2.63 14.30
N ARG A 139 -10.84 -2.02 14.06
CA ARG A 139 -10.67 -1.06 12.97
C ARG A 139 -10.67 -1.79 11.64
N LEU A 140 -11.26 -1.17 10.63
CA LEU A 140 -11.20 -1.68 9.27
C LEU A 140 -9.76 -1.54 8.76
N VAL A 141 -9.18 -2.64 8.34
CA VAL A 141 -7.85 -2.67 7.71
C VAL A 141 -8.00 -3.30 6.35
N VAL A 142 -7.76 -2.53 5.32
CA VAL A 142 -7.71 -3.01 3.93
C VAL A 142 -6.27 -3.36 3.60
N PHE A 143 -6.04 -4.42 2.87
CA PHE A 143 -4.74 -4.72 2.29
C PHE A 143 -4.87 -5.32 0.91
N VAL A 144 -3.87 -5.07 0.09
CA VAL A 144 -3.75 -5.67 -1.23
C VAL A 144 -2.59 -6.64 -1.26
N THR A 145 -2.70 -7.67 -2.10
CA THR A 145 -1.66 -8.68 -2.27
C THR A 145 -1.18 -8.64 -3.71
N ASP A 146 0.11 -8.60 -3.90
CA ASP A 146 0.71 -8.65 -5.23
C ASP A 146 0.97 -10.09 -5.72
N SER A 147 1.55 -10.23 -6.90
CA SER A 147 1.84 -11.52 -7.54
C SER A 147 2.87 -12.38 -6.80
N VAL A 148 3.68 -11.79 -5.93
CA VAL A 148 4.67 -12.52 -5.09
C VAL A 148 4.20 -12.63 -3.64
N SER A 149 2.92 -12.35 -3.37
CA SER A 149 2.29 -12.43 -2.04
C SER A 149 2.75 -11.37 -1.03
N ASP A 150 3.40 -10.29 -1.48
CA ASP A 150 3.66 -9.12 -0.64
C ASP A 150 2.34 -8.43 -0.30
N LYS A 151 2.23 -7.94 0.94
CA LYS A 151 1.00 -7.32 1.45
C LYS A 151 1.23 -5.85 1.76
N TYR A 152 0.37 -5.00 1.19
CA TYR A 152 0.40 -3.55 1.39
C TYR A 152 -0.87 -3.14 2.12
N TYR A 153 -0.71 -2.54 3.30
CA TYR A 153 -1.80 -2.27 4.24
C TYR A 153 -2.25 -0.82 4.22
N CYS A 154 -3.57 -0.61 4.27
CA CYS A 154 -4.21 0.65 4.59
C CYS A 154 -4.97 0.51 5.91
N LYS A 155 -4.50 1.19 6.95
CA LYS A 155 -5.21 1.30 8.23
C LYS A 155 -6.20 2.46 8.12
N THR A 156 -7.48 2.16 8.09
CA THR A 156 -8.52 3.20 8.05
C THR A 156 -8.84 3.69 9.46
N ASN A 157 -9.40 4.91 9.59
CA ASN A 157 -9.92 5.40 10.86
C ASN A 157 -11.32 4.86 11.16
N MET A 158 -11.92 4.08 10.27
CA MET A 158 -13.26 3.54 10.41
C MET A 158 -13.28 2.31 11.32
N ARG A 159 -14.24 2.27 12.25
CA ARG A 159 -14.51 1.07 13.04
C ARG A 159 -15.61 0.26 12.36
N VAL A 160 -15.49 -1.06 12.40
CA VAL A 160 -16.51 -1.98 11.87
C VAL A 160 -17.86 -1.74 12.52
N SER A 161 -17.90 -1.43 13.83
CA SER A 161 -19.13 -1.13 14.55
C SER A 161 -19.86 0.12 14.04
N SER A 162 -19.15 1.16 13.60
CA SER A 162 -19.79 2.36 13.05
C SER A 162 -20.39 2.09 11.67
N LEU A 163 -19.75 1.28 10.85
CA LEU A 163 -20.26 0.90 9.53
C LEU A 163 -21.57 0.12 9.58
N ILE A 164 -21.77 -0.67 10.66
CA ILE A 164 -22.97 -1.50 10.82
C ILE A 164 -24.14 -0.72 11.45
N LYS A 165 -23.86 0.31 12.27
CA LYS A 165 -24.91 1.10 12.95
C LYS A 165 -25.70 2.03 12.02
N THR A 166 -25.11 2.40 10.89
CA THR A 166 -25.71 3.31 9.89
C THR A 166 -26.49 2.57 8.78
N LEU A 167 -26.87 1.35 9.01
CA LEU A 167 -27.84 0.51 8.28
C LEU A 167 -29.12 0.41 9.11
#